data_347681075b69784475d5382e80f60412
#
_entry.id   347681075b69784475d5382e80f60412
#
_cell.length_a   1.000
_cell.length_b   1.000
_cell.length_c   1.000
_cell.angle_alpha   90.00
_cell.angle_beta   90.00
_cell.angle_gamma   90.00
#
_symmetry.space_group_name_H-M   'P 1'
#
loop_
_entity.id
_entity.type
_entity.pdbx_description
1 polymer ?
#
loop_
_entity_poly.entity_id
_entity_poly.type
_entity_poly.pdbx_seq_one_letter_code
_entity_poly.pdbx_strand_id
1 'polypeptide(L)'
;MVYFVGAGTGAADLITVRGMRLLERADVIIYAGSLVNPELLAYAGKTCEIHNSAKLTLDEVIEIMKEADKQGKMIVRLHTGDQSVYGAVREQMDELDRLGIAYESCPGVSACFGAAASLNLEYTLPGVSQSLIITRMEGKTAVPEKESIESFAAHQASMAIYLSTGLLEELGRRLMAGGYRGDTPAVL
;
A
#
# COMPACT_ATOMS: atom_id res chain seq x y z
N MET A 1 17.11 13.91 -1.44
CA MET A 1 15.65 14.00 -1.68
C MET A 1 15.04 12.62 -1.70
N VAL A 2 13.88 12.40 -1.03
CA VAL A 2 13.22 11.10 -0.89
C VAL A 2 11.97 11.03 -1.79
N TYR A 3 11.81 9.93 -2.53
CA TYR A 3 10.60 9.63 -3.32
C TYR A 3 9.89 8.43 -2.71
N PHE A 4 8.67 8.63 -2.21
CA PHE A 4 7.77 7.56 -1.82
C PHE A 4 7.08 7.02 -3.06
N VAL A 5 7.33 5.77 -3.43
CA VAL A 5 6.89 5.18 -4.70
C VAL A 5 6.02 3.96 -4.43
N GLY A 6 4.84 3.92 -5.05
CA GLY A 6 3.99 2.73 -5.07
C GLY A 6 4.52 1.70 -6.06
N ALA A 7 4.77 0.48 -5.57
CA ALA A 7 5.31 -0.64 -6.36
C ALA A 7 4.27 -1.32 -7.27
N GLY A 8 3.00 -0.95 -7.15
CA GLY A 8 1.93 -1.61 -7.89
C GLY A 8 1.43 -2.89 -7.24
N THR A 9 0.67 -3.67 -7.99
CA THR A 9 -0.15 -4.79 -7.52
C THR A 9 0.57 -6.14 -7.45
N GLY A 10 1.85 -6.17 -7.72
CA GLY A 10 2.68 -7.40 -7.67
C GLY A 10 3.42 -7.71 -8.97
N ALA A 11 2.79 -7.67 -10.14
CA ALA A 11 3.48 -7.83 -11.41
C ALA A 11 4.41 -6.63 -11.68
N ALA A 12 5.64 -6.88 -12.09
CA ALA A 12 6.66 -5.83 -12.23
C ALA A 12 6.32 -4.80 -13.32
N ASP A 13 5.60 -5.19 -14.35
CA ASP A 13 5.12 -4.34 -15.45
C ASP A 13 3.89 -3.48 -15.09
N LEU A 14 3.30 -3.70 -13.92
CA LEU A 14 2.20 -2.88 -13.39
C LEU A 14 2.67 -1.72 -12.50
N ILE A 15 3.98 -1.50 -12.40
CA ILE A 15 4.51 -0.26 -11.83
C ILE A 15 4.19 0.92 -12.77
N THR A 16 3.99 2.10 -12.22
CA THR A 16 3.85 3.28 -13.08
C THR A 16 5.16 3.61 -13.80
N VAL A 17 5.07 4.14 -15.02
CA VAL A 17 6.27 4.58 -15.78
C VAL A 17 7.12 5.57 -14.97
N ARG A 18 6.49 6.45 -14.17
CA ARG A 18 7.23 7.36 -13.29
C ARG A 18 7.96 6.57 -12.19
N GLY A 19 7.29 5.61 -11.56
CA GLY A 19 7.89 4.77 -10.53
C GLY A 19 9.11 4.01 -11.05
N MET A 20 9.00 3.38 -12.21
CA MET A 20 10.12 2.70 -12.89
C MET A 20 11.31 3.66 -13.13
N ARG A 21 11.07 4.84 -13.71
CA ARG A 21 12.11 5.82 -13.95
C ARG A 21 12.78 6.35 -12.68
N LEU A 22 12.04 6.41 -11.57
CA LEU A 22 12.61 6.76 -10.27
C LEU A 22 13.51 5.65 -9.75
N LEU A 23 13.13 4.37 -9.91
CA LEU A 23 13.98 3.21 -9.56
C LEU A 23 15.27 3.19 -10.38
N GLU A 24 15.21 3.45 -11.70
CA GLU A 24 16.37 3.47 -12.60
C GLU A 24 17.41 4.54 -12.20
N ARG A 25 16.97 5.63 -11.59
CA ARG A 25 17.80 6.78 -11.21
C ARG A 25 18.18 6.80 -9.73
N ALA A 26 17.64 5.89 -8.93
CA ALA A 26 17.89 5.87 -7.50
C ALA A 26 19.33 5.52 -7.17
N ASP A 27 19.92 6.26 -6.23
CA ASP A 27 21.18 5.91 -5.60
C ASP A 27 20.97 4.97 -4.42
N VAL A 28 19.80 5.09 -3.76
CA VAL A 28 19.39 4.25 -2.63
C VAL A 28 17.93 3.84 -2.79
N ILE A 29 17.65 2.56 -2.68
CA ILE A 29 16.28 2.01 -2.62
C ILE A 29 16.06 1.36 -1.27
N ILE A 30 14.99 1.77 -0.58
CA ILE A 30 14.52 1.12 0.65
C ILE A 30 13.16 0.53 0.36
N TYR A 31 13.01 -0.80 0.31
CA TYR A 31 11.75 -1.45 -0.07
C TYR A 31 11.08 -2.18 1.11
N ALA A 32 9.77 -2.32 1.04
CA ALA A 32 8.91 -2.83 2.12
C ALA A 32 8.89 -4.37 2.21
N GLY A 33 10.04 -5.00 2.12
CA GLY A 33 10.21 -6.42 2.39
C GLY A 33 9.50 -7.36 1.42
N SER A 34 8.94 -8.46 1.94
CA SER A 34 8.37 -9.56 1.16
C SER A 34 7.09 -9.23 0.39
N LEU A 35 6.50 -8.06 0.63
CA LEU A 35 5.28 -7.61 -0.07
C LEU A 35 5.57 -6.87 -1.38
N VAL A 36 6.81 -6.53 -1.65
CA VAL A 36 7.25 -5.91 -2.91
C VAL A 36 7.86 -7.00 -3.78
N ASN A 37 7.42 -7.10 -5.04
CA ASN A 37 8.01 -8.05 -5.99
C ASN A 37 9.50 -7.70 -6.20
N PRO A 38 10.43 -8.61 -5.89
CA PRO A 38 11.86 -8.35 -6.04
C PRO A 38 12.31 -8.12 -7.49
N GLU A 39 11.54 -8.53 -8.50
CA GLU A 39 11.83 -8.25 -9.91
C GLU A 39 11.89 -6.74 -10.19
N LEU A 40 11.17 -5.91 -9.42
CA LEU A 40 11.24 -4.46 -9.53
C LEU A 40 12.63 -3.90 -9.21
N LEU A 41 13.40 -4.61 -8.40
CA LEU A 41 14.77 -4.19 -8.06
C LEU A 41 15.73 -4.35 -9.23
N ALA A 42 15.35 -5.09 -10.29
CA ALA A 42 16.12 -5.18 -11.52
C ALA A 42 16.15 -3.87 -12.33
N TYR A 43 15.23 -2.94 -12.06
CA TYR A 43 15.29 -1.58 -12.63
C TYR A 43 16.37 -0.70 -12.00
N ALA A 44 16.88 -1.07 -10.83
CA ALA A 44 17.90 -0.29 -10.13
C ALA A 44 19.23 -0.25 -10.90
N GLY A 45 19.90 0.88 -10.86
CA GLY A 45 21.26 1.02 -11.38
C GLY A 45 22.25 0.07 -10.68
N LYS A 46 23.31 -0.34 -11.37
CA LYS A 46 24.32 -1.29 -10.84
C LYS A 46 25.02 -0.82 -9.54
N THR A 47 25.05 0.46 -9.29
CA THR A 47 25.67 1.07 -8.10
C THR A 47 24.66 1.46 -7.04
N CYS A 48 23.36 1.17 -7.26
CA CYS A 48 22.30 1.51 -6.31
C CYS A 48 22.41 0.65 -5.04
N GLU A 49 22.38 1.29 -3.88
CA GLU A 49 22.29 0.62 -2.58
C GLU A 49 20.85 0.17 -2.33
N ILE A 50 20.64 -1.09 -1.98
CA ILE A 50 19.29 -1.65 -1.79
C ILE A 50 19.14 -2.18 -0.37
N HIS A 51 18.14 -1.63 0.36
CA HIS A 51 17.83 -1.99 1.75
C HIS A 51 16.44 -2.61 1.86
N ASN A 52 16.37 -3.78 2.49
CA ASN A 52 15.10 -4.41 2.86
C ASN A 52 14.67 -3.94 4.25
N SER A 53 13.56 -3.20 4.34
CA SER A 53 13.07 -2.66 5.61
C SER A 53 12.21 -3.62 6.44
N ALA A 54 12.05 -4.88 6.04
CA ALA A 54 11.20 -5.83 6.79
C ALA A 54 11.63 -6.07 8.24
N LYS A 55 12.90 -5.83 8.55
CA LYS A 55 13.47 -6.01 9.89
C LYS A 55 14.01 -4.71 10.49
N LEU A 56 13.80 -3.58 9.84
CA LEU A 56 14.25 -2.29 10.30
C LEU A 56 13.14 -1.58 11.08
N THR A 57 13.54 -0.86 12.10
CA THR A 57 12.69 0.09 12.82
C THR A 57 12.49 1.36 11.99
N LEU A 58 11.54 2.22 12.40
CA LEU A 58 11.36 3.53 11.78
C LEU A 58 12.65 4.35 11.86
N ASP A 59 13.29 4.41 13.03
CA ASP A 59 14.50 5.18 13.26
C ASP A 59 15.65 4.73 12.35
N GLU A 60 15.82 3.42 12.16
CA GLU A 60 16.84 2.87 11.25
C GLU A 60 16.57 3.25 9.79
N VAL A 61 15.31 3.22 9.35
CA VAL A 61 14.91 3.66 7.98
C VAL A 61 15.20 5.15 7.80
N ILE A 62 14.84 5.97 8.78
CA ILE A 62 15.08 7.43 8.75
C ILE A 62 16.58 7.74 8.76
N GLU A 63 17.39 7.03 9.54
CA GLU A 63 18.84 7.25 9.56
C GLU A 63 19.49 6.92 8.21
N ILE A 64 19.05 5.84 7.51
CA ILE A 64 19.51 5.53 6.14
C ILE A 64 19.16 6.69 5.21
N MET A 65 17.92 7.20 5.25
CA MET A 65 17.49 8.33 4.42
C MET A 65 18.33 9.59 4.70
N LYS A 66 18.57 9.90 5.97
CA LYS A 66 19.32 11.06 6.42
C LYS A 66 20.79 11.01 5.96
N GLU A 67 21.44 9.86 6.12
CA GLU A 67 22.84 9.71 5.68
C GLU A 67 22.96 9.77 4.15
N ALA A 68 22.01 9.20 3.42
CA ALA A 68 21.97 9.31 1.95
C ALA A 68 21.70 10.75 1.49
N ASP A 69 20.78 11.47 2.14
CA ASP A 69 20.46 12.86 1.80
C ASP A 69 21.66 13.81 2.03
N LYS A 70 22.42 13.64 3.11
CA LYS A 70 23.68 14.38 3.36
C LYS A 70 24.70 14.20 2.24
N GLN A 71 24.67 13.07 1.54
CA GLN A 71 25.54 12.79 0.40
C GLN A 71 24.95 13.27 -0.93
N GLY A 72 23.80 13.96 -0.90
CA GLY A 72 23.10 14.43 -2.10
C GLY A 72 22.50 13.31 -2.94
N LYS A 73 22.35 12.11 -2.38
CA LYS A 73 21.80 10.93 -3.08
C LYS A 73 20.30 11.05 -3.29
N MET A 74 19.82 10.47 -4.38
CA MET A 74 18.40 10.26 -4.67
C MET A 74 17.93 8.95 -4.01
N ILE A 75 16.89 9.06 -3.18
CA ILE A 75 16.39 7.94 -2.36
C ILE A 75 15.00 7.58 -2.84
N VAL A 76 14.75 6.29 -3.08
CA VAL A 76 13.41 5.74 -3.33
C VAL A 76 12.98 4.90 -2.14
N ARG A 77 11.86 5.27 -1.53
CA ARG A 77 11.13 4.46 -0.54
C ARG A 77 10.01 3.72 -1.26
N LEU A 78 10.22 2.43 -1.56
CA LEU A 78 9.31 1.61 -2.36
C LEU A 78 8.32 0.86 -1.46
N HIS A 79 7.03 1.14 -1.64
CA HIS A 79 5.91 0.57 -0.91
C HIS A 79 5.04 -0.33 -1.79
N THR A 80 4.40 -1.35 -1.23
CA THR A 80 3.43 -2.20 -1.92
C THR A 80 2.22 -1.39 -2.40
N GLY A 81 1.66 -1.74 -3.54
CA GLY A 81 0.45 -1.11 -4.06
C GLY A 81 0.61 0.39 -4.28
N ASP A 82 -0.21 1.16 -3.59
CA ASP A 82 -0.09 2.61 -3.44
C ASP A 82 0.15 2.94 -1.95
N GLN A 83 1.13 3.78 -1.68
CA GLN A 83 1.55 4.13 -0.32
C GLN A 83 0.50 4.91 0.46
N SER A 84 -0.48 5.52 -0.20
CA SER A 84 -1.57 6.26 0.47
C SER A 84 -2.59 5.34 1.15
N VAL A 85 -2.60 4.04 0.79
CA VAL A 85 -3.51 3.04 1.35
C VAL A 85 -2.74 2.10 2.27
N TYR A 86 -2.84 2.35 3.57
CA TYR A 86 -2.18 1.57 4.65
C TYR A 86 -0.65 1.45 4.53
N GLY A 87 -0.01 2.41 3.88
CA GLY A 87 1.45 2.40 3.64
C GLY A 87 2.31 2.81 4.83
N ALA A 88 1.72 3.28 5.95
CA ALA A 88 2.45 3.79 7.12
C ALA A 88 3.54 4.82 6.76
N VAL A 89 3.21 5.73 5.85
CA VAL A 89 4.17 6.72 5.34
C VAL A 89 4.15 8.03 6.11
N ARG A 90 3.03 8.35 6.79
CA ARG A 90 2.88 9.64 7.48
C ARG A 90 3.95 9.85 8.55
N GLU A 91 4.22 8.83 9.35
CA GLU A 91 5.26 8.88 10.38
C GLU A 91 6.65 9.13 9.80
N GLN A 92 6.95 8.53 8.64
CA GLN A 92 8.21 8.77 7.93
C GLN A 92 8.29 10.20 7.40
N MET A 93 7.20 10.72 6.82
CA MET A 93 7.13 12.10 6.31
C MET A 93 7.28 13.12 7.44
N ASP A 94 6.65 12.90 8.60
CA ASP A 94 6.79 13.78 9.78
C ASP A 94 8.23 13.85 10.26
N GLU A 95 8.96 12.75 10.25
CA GLU A 95 10.39 12.73 10.58
C GLU A 95 11.24 13.46 9.54
N LEU A 96 10.94 13.29 8.24
CA LEU A 96 11.64 14.01 7.18
C LEU A 96 11.37 15.52 7.26
N ASP A 97 10.12 15.94 7.55
CA ASP A 97 9.76 17.34 7.78
C ASP A 97 10.60 17.93 8.94
N ARG A 98 10.73 17.20 10.05
CA ARG A 98 11.53 17.62 11.21
C ARG A 98 13.02 17.75 10.87
N LEU A 99 13.51 16.93 9.97
CA LEU A 99 14.92 16.93 9.52
C LEU A 99 15.16 17.92 8.38
N GLY A 100 14.13 18.55 7.80
CA GLY A 100 14.23 19.43 6.64
C GLY A 100 14.61 18.71 5.34
N ILE A 101 14.31 17.39 5.25
CA ILE A 101 14.59 16.57 4.08
C ILE A 101 13.38 16.62 3.14
N ALA A 102 13.58 17.08 1.92
CA ALA A 102 12.52 17.16 0.91
C ALA A 102 12.09 15.78 0.43
N TYR A 103 10.78 15.62 0.20
CA TYR A 103 10.21 14.37 -0.33
C TYR A 103 9.07 14.64 -1.32
N GLU A 104 8.80 13.66 -2.17
CA GLU A 104 7.68 13.62 -3.10
C GLU A 104 7.03 12.24 -3.11
N SER A 105 5.74 12.18 -3.45
CA SER A 105 5.00 10.93 -3.63
C SER A 105 4.76 10.63 -5.11
N CYS A 106 5.05 9.40 -5.51
CA CYS A 106 4.71 8.85 -6.81
C CYS A 106 3.66 7.75 -6.62
N PRO A 107 2.42 7.94 -7.10
CA PRO A 107 1.35 6.97 -6.88
C PRO A 107 1.65 5.62 -7.55
N GLY A 108 1.10 4.57 -6.97
CA GLY A 108 1.09 3.23 -7.52
C GLY A 108 -0.34 2.73 -7.78
N VAL A 109 -0.45 1.53 -8.35
CA VAL A 109 -1.74 0.85 -8.50
C VAL A 109 -2.02 0.04 -7.24
N SER A 110 -3.05 0.40 -6.49
CA SER A 110 -3.41 -0.30 -5.25
C SER A 110 -3.93 -1.72 -5.51
N ALA A 111 -3.72 -2.63 -4.56
CA ALA A 111 -4.02 -4.05 -4.68
C ALA A 111 -5.47 -4.36 -5.09
N CYS A 112 -6.45 -3.58 -4.62
CA CYS A 112 -7.85 -3.77 -5.01
C CYS A 112 -8.06 -3.62 -6.52
N PHE A 113 -7.38 -2.70 -7.18
CA PHE A 113 -7.50 -2.53 -8.64
C PHE A 113 -6.81 -3.67 -9.40
N GLY A 114 -5.71 -4.19 -8.88
CA GLY A 114 -5.07 -5.38 -9.43
C GLY A 114 -5.95 -6.63 -9.29
N ALA A 115 -6.60 -6.80 -8.15
CA ALA A 115 -7.57 -7.87 -7.92
C ALA A 115 -8.76 -7.76 -8.90
N ALA A 116 -9.32 -6.56 -9.07
CA ALA A 116 -10.40 -6.32 -10.03
C ALA A 116 -9.98 -6.67 -11.46
N ALA A 117 -8.78 -6.26 -11.88
CA ALA A 117 -8.24 -6.58 -13.20
C ALA A 117 -8.08 -8.10 -13.41
N SER A 118 -7.54 -8.82 -12.42
CA SER A 118 -7.37 -10.28 -12.48
C SER A 118 -8.70 -11.04 -12.57
N LEU A 119 -9.78 -10.46 -12.07
CA LEU A 119 -11.11 -11.04 -12.07
C LEU A 119 -12.00 -10.51 -13.21
N ASN A 120 -11.52 -9.56 -14.01
CA ASN A 120 -12.33 -8.81 -14.97
C ASN A 120 -13.59 -8.20 -14.32
N LEU A 121 -13.42 -7.62 -13.14
CA LEU A 121 -14.48 -7.12 -12.27
C LEU A 121 -14.56 -5.59 -12.35
N GLU A 122 -15.78 -5.07 -12.37
CA GLU A 122 -16.09 -3.67 -12.12
C GLU A 122 -16.76 -3.53 -10.74
N TYR A 123 -16.16 -2.73 -9.85
CA TYR A 123 -16.73 -2.47 -8.52
C TYR A 123 -18.04 -1.68 -8.56
N THR A 124 -18.17 -0.80 -9.57
CA THR A 124 -19.29 0.14 -9.69
C THR A 124 -20.36 -0.34 -10.69
N LEU A 125 -20.71 -1.62 -10.59
CA LEU A 125 -21.66 -2.27 -11.50
C LEU A 125 -23.08 -1.69 -11.35
N PRO A 126 -23.69 -1.15 -12.44
CA PRO A 126 -25.03 -0.60 -12.41
C PRO A 126 -26.08 -1.59 -11.85
N GLY A 127 -26.95 -1.11 -10.97
CA GLY A 127 -27.99 -1.92 -10.34
C GLY A 127 -27.52 -2.84 -9.21
N VAL A 128 -26.22 -2.90 -8.95
CA VAL A 128 -25.61 -3.68 -7.86
C VAL A 128 -24.99 -2.76 -6.80
N SER A 129 -23.96 -2.01 -7.17
CA SER A 129 -23.30 -1.04 -6.30
C SER A 129 -22.69 0.08 -7.13
N GLN A 130 -22.77 1.32 -6.66
CA GLN A 130 -22.12 2.48 -7.28
C GLN A 130 -21.02 3.06 -6.39
N SER A 131 -20.60 2.30 -5.38
CA SER A 131 -19.60 2.74 -4.40
C SER A 131 -18.59 1.63 -4.14
N LEU A 132 -17.34 2.02 -3.89
CA LEU A 132 -16.30 1.15 -3.39
C LEU A 132 -15.83 1.67 -2.03
N ILE A 133 -15.97 0.86 -1.00
CA ILE A 133 -15.44 1.13 0.35
C ILE A 133 -14.12 0.39 0.50
N ILE A 134 -13.05 1.14 0.72
CA ILE A 134 -11.73 0.60 1.06
C ILE A 134 -11.58 0.69 2.58
N THR A 135 -11.45 -0.45 3.24
CA THR A 135 -11.37 -0.53 4.69
C THR A 135 -10.50 -1.70 5.17
N ARG A 136 -10.42 -1.88 6.47
CA ARG A 136 -9.79 -3.03 7.13
C ARG A 136 -10.55 -3.39 8.41
N MET A 137 -10.36 -4.59 8.90
CA MET A 137 -10.75 -4.90 10.28
C MET A 137 -9.81 -4.24 11.27
N GLU A 138 -10.30 -3.97 12.47
CA GLU A 138 -9.44 -3.69 13.61
C GLU A 138 -8.54 -4.90 13.91
N GLY A 139 -7.31 -4.59 14.29
CA GLY A 139 -6.30 -5.56 14.69
C GLY A 139 -5.50 -4.99 15.86
N LYS A 140 -4.18 -4.93 15.73
CA LYS A 140 -3.32 -4.27 16.73
C LYS A 140 -3.63 -2.77 16.89
N THR A 141 -4.14 -2.14 15.84
CA THR A 141 -4.59 -0.73 15.87
C THR A 141 -6.10 -0.67 15.73
N ALA A 142 -6.74 0.17 16.51
CA ALA A 142 -8.17 0.39 16.49
C ALA A 142 -8.64 0.98 15.15
N VAL A 143 -9.93 0.80 14.85
CA VAL A 143 -10.67 1.48 13.80
C VAL A 143 -11.73 2.35 14.49
N PRO A 144 -12.04 3.55 14.00
CA PRO A 144 -13.14 4.35 14.54
C PRO A 144 -14.46 3.56 14.53
N GLU A 145 -15.27 3.68 15.58
CA GLU A 145 -16.53 2.91 15.73
C GLU A 145 -17.45 3.05 14.50
N LYS A 146 -17.53 4.26 13.94
CA LYS A 146 -18.33 4.53 12.73
C LYS A 146 -17.77 3.88 11.45
N GLU A 147 -16.53 3.40 11.50
CA GLU A 147 -15.85 2.71 10.40
C GLU A 147 -15.73 1.21 10.67
N SER A 148 -16.54 0.67 11.57
CA SER A 148 -16.62 -0.77 11.81
C SER A 148 -17.10 -1.52 10.56
N ILE A 149 -16.73 -2.78 10.43
CA ILE A 149 -17.17 -3.62 9.29
C ILE A 149 -18.70 -3.64 9.20
N GLU A 150 -19.41 -3.73 10.32
CA GLU A 150 -20.88 -3.71 10.36
C GLU A 150 -21.45 -2.39 9.86
N SER A 151 -20.86 -1.26 10.26
CA SER A 151 -21.28 0.08 9.79
C SER A 151 -21.14 0.21 8.27
N PHE A 152 -20.00 -0.21 7.72
CA PHE A 152 -19.80 -0.17 6.28
C PHE A 152 -20.65 -1.20 5.53
N ALA A 153 -20.83 -2.38 6.07
CA ALA A 153 -21.67 -3.42 5.48
C ALA A 153 -23.14 -2.99 5.34
N ALA A 154 -23.64 -2.14 6.23
CA ALA A 154 -25.00 -1.59 6.15
C ALA A 154 -25.26 -0.78 4.85
N HIS A 155 -24.21 -0.29 4.19
CA HIS A 155 -24.32 0.41 2.90
C HIS A 155 -24.54 -0.52 1.71
N GLN A 156 -24.32 -1.83 1.85
CA GLN A 156 -24.42 -2.82 0.76
C GLN A 156 -23.55 -2.47 -0.47
N ALA A 157 -22.45 -1.74 -0.25
CA ALA A 157 -21.54 -1.29 -1.29
C ALA A 157 -20.53 -2.39 -1.67
N SER A 158 -19.85 -2.29 -2.79
CA SER A 158 -18.63 -3.07 -3.02
C SER A 158 -17.59 -2.73 -1.97
N MET A 159 -16.90 -3.72 -1.42
CA MET A 159 -15.89 -3.51 -0.38
C MET A 159 -14.56 -4.16 -0.76
N ALA A 160 -13.47 -3.43 -0.57
CA ALA A 160 -12.11 -3.94 -0.61
C ALA A 160 -11.52 -3.89 0.82
N ILE A 161 -11.37 -5.06 1.43
CA ILE A 161 -11.01 -5.17 2.86
C ILE A 161 -9.56 -5.64 2.96
N TYR A 162 -8.70 -4.73 3.40
CA TYR A 162 -7.26 -4.94 3.51
C TYR A 162 -6.85 -5.54 4.85
N LEU A 163 -5.66 -6.13 4.93
CA LEU A 163 -5.00 -6.56 6.17
C LEU A 163 -5.82 -7.53 7.04
N SER A 164 -6.80 -8.23 6.46
CA SER A 164 -7.80 -9.01 7.21
C SER A 164 -7.83 -10.50 6.86
N THR A 165 -6.89 -10.99 6.05
CA THR A 165 -6.85 -12.40 5.59
C THR A 165 -6.72 -13.41 6.73
N GLY A 166 -6.10 -13.04 7.85
CA GLY A 166 -6.02 -13.88 9.04
C GLY A 166 -7.29 -13.91 9.90
N LEU A 167 -8.35 -13.16 9.52
CA LEU A 167 -9.58 -12.97 10.30
C LEU A 167 -10.84 -13.28 9.48
N LEU A 168 -10.76 -14.14 8.47
CA LEU A 168 -11.83 -14.35 7.48
C LEU A 168 -13.15 -14.83 8.08
N GLU A 169 -13.12 -15.73 9.05
CA GLU A 169 -14.33 -16.23 9.71
C GLU A 169 -15.04 -15.10 10.46
N GLU A 170 -14.29 -14.34 11.24
CA GLU A 170 -14.79 -13.19 11.98
C GLU A 170 -15.31 -12.11 11.01
N LEU A 171 -14.55 -11.81 9.96
CA LEU A 171 -14.94 -10.86 8.92
C LEU A 171 -16.28 -11.26 8.28
N GLY A 172 -16.44 -12.53 7.87
CA GLY A 172 -17.69 -13.01 7.26
C GLY A 172 -18.88 -12.85 8.21
N ARG A 173 -18.70 -13.19 9.49
CA ARG A 173 -19.73 -13.03 10.52
C ARG A 173 -20.15 -11.56 10.69
N ARG A 174 -19.19 -10.65 10.72
CA ARG A 174 -19.44 -9.21 10.88
C ARG A 174 -20.06 -8.57 9.64
N LEU A 175 -19.67 -8.98 8.44
CA LEU A 175 -20.31 -8.55 7.19
C LEU A 175 -21.80 -8.94 7.16
N MET A 176 -22.12 -10.19 7.55
CA MET A 176 -23.52 -10.64 7.64
C MET A 176 -24.30 -9.90 8.73
N ALA A 177 -23.69 -9.64 9.89
CA ALA A 177 -24.30 -8.85 10.95
C ALA A 177 -24.62 -7.42 10.50
N GLY A 178 -23.81 -6.83 9.60
CA GLY A 178 -24.04 -5.52 8.98
C GLY A 178 -25.03 -5.53 7.82
N GLY A 179 -25.52 -6.71 7.38
CA GLY A 179 -26.61 -6.82 6.40
C GLY A 179 -26.27 -7.49 5.09
N TYR A 180 -25.02 -7.90 4.84
CA TYR A 180 -24.73 -8.73 3.66
C TYR A 180 -25.39 -10.11 3.79
N ARG A 181 -25.81 -10.64 2.68
CA ARG A 181 -26.34 -11.99 2.61
C ARG A 181 -25.21 -13.02 2.64
N GLY A 182 -25.45 -14.21 3.18
CA GLY A 182 -24.46 -15.28 3.23
C GLY A 182 -24.05 -15.83 1.85
N ASP A 183 -24.81 -15.52 0.78
CA ASP A 183 -24.55 -15.87 -0.61
C ASP A 183 -23.94 -14.70 -1.41
N THR A 184 -23.57 -13.59 -0.76
CA THR A 184 -22.88 -12.47 -1.41
C THR A 184 -21.54 -12.93 -1.95
N PRO A 185 -21.24 -12.72 -3.27
CA PRO A 185 -19.96 -13.09 -3.85
C PRO A 185 -18.79 -12.39 -3.15
N ALA A 186 -17.78 -13.16 -2.79
CA ALA A 186 -16.55 -12.67 -2.20
C ALA A 186 -15.34 -13.41 -2.79
N VAL A 187 -14.21 -12.71 -2.90
CA VAL A 187 -12.94 -13.26 -3.41
C VAL A 187 -11.82 -12.90 -2.44
N LEU A 188 -10.90 -13.83 -2.25
CA LEU A 188 -9.69 -13.67 -1.44
C LEU A 188 -8.45 -13.79 -2.33
#